data_c4a977ba05c64f2ef91f58f455e6d8d0
#
_entry.id   c4a977ba05c64f2ef91f58f455e6d8d0
#
_cell.length_a   1.000
_cell.length_b   1.000
_cell.length_c   1.000
_cell.angle_alpha   90.00
_cell.angle_beta   90.00
_cell.angle_gamma   90.00
#
_symmetry.space_group_name_H-M   'P 1'
#
loop_
_entity.id
_entity.type
_entity.pdbx_description
1 polymer ?
#
loop_
_entity_poly.entity_id
_entity_poly.type
_entity_poly.pdbx_seq_one_letter_code
_entity_poly.pdbx_strand_id
1 'polypeptide(L)'
;MSLALPSRRTFVAGALALATGPVRAESASPRVAALDWTLASACLSLGIVPAGVAERRLYARWVRDPALPASVAELGLRTAPSLEGLAGLKPDLILINALDEPLRPRLERIAPTLSLPIYGLERRPLALAQECLRDLGRRFGREAEAEAVLAEAERSFAHGATALAGTARRPVVVFAFEDARHIRVYGVGSLFADVLGRLGLPSGWTGPTSPWGTALAGIEAVAALAGTVLVAVEPIPTDARAMLAGDGLWPSLSASRSGALLTLPPVWAYGEVGAARRFADLLTPALLSAGVRHAS
;
A
#
# COMPACT_ATOMS: atom_id res chain seq x y z
N MET A 1 54.49 22.81 79.19
CA MET A 1 53.29 23.37 78.57
C MET A 1 53.43 23.16 77.09
N SER A 2 52.86 22.09 76.56
CA SER A 2 52.90 21.82 75.15
C SER A 2 51.60 21.11 74.78
N LEU A 3 50.79 21.74 73.94
CA LEU A 3 49.50 21.28 73.53
C LEU A 3 49.64 20.45 72.23
N ALA A 4 49.26 19.19 72.31
CA ALA A 4 49.20 18.32 71.20
C ALA A 4 47.85 18.45 70.49
N LEU A 5 47.85 18.59 69.14
CA LEU A 5 46.68 18.58 68.31
C LEU A 5 46.40 17.17 67.80
N PRO A 6 45.13 16.67 67.78
CA PRO A 6 44.79 15.41 67.13
C PRO A 6 44.34 15.63 65.69
N SER A 7 44.95 14.87 64.80
CA SER A 7 44.56 14.71 63.41
C SER A 7 43.33 13.79 63.32
N ARG A 8 42.22 14.27 62.71
CA ARG A 8 41.09 13.46 62.29
C ARG A 8 41.06 13.43 60.80
N ARG A 9 41.51 12.34 60.22
CA ARG A 9 41.18 11.98 58.81
C ARG A 9 39.85 11.30 58.81
N THR A 10 38.81 12.02 58.35
CA THR A 10 37.50 11.45 58.08
C THR A 10 37.50 10.91 56.66
N PHE A 11 37.42 9.58 56.52
CA PHE A 11 37.24 8.90 55.25
C PHE A 11 35.75 8.95 54.91
N VAL A 12 35.37 9.73 53.90
CA VAL A 12 34.02 9.69 53.34
C VAL A 12 34.02 8.64 52.24
N ALA A 13 33.47 7.47 52.55
CA ALA A 13 33.18 6.43 51.53
C ALA A 13 31.91 6.82 50.82
N GLY A 14 32.02 7.41 49.63
CA GLY A 14 30.90 7.64 48.71
C GLY A 14 30.52 6.32 48.06
N ALA A 15 29.38 5.72 48.45
CA ALA A 15 28.77 4.61 47.75
C ALA A 15 28.16 5.10 46.44
N LEU A 16 28.83 4.82 45.32
CA LEU A 16 28.27 5.01 43.97
C LEU A 16 27.27 3.90 43.73
N ALA A 17 25.99 4.13 43.96
CA ALA A 17 24.92 3.24 43.59
C ALA A 17 24.77 3.31 42.05
N LEU A 18 25.36 2.35 41.33
CA LEU A 18 25.07 2.07 39.93
C LEU A 18 23.62 1.59 39.85
N ALA A 19 22.72 2.48 39.47
CA ALA A 19 21.36 2.13 39.09
C ALA A 19 21.43 1.34 37.77
N THR A 20 21.59 0.02 37.89
CA THR A 20 21.32 -0.89 36.76
C THR A 20 19.81 -0.96 36.56
N GLY A 21 19.26 0.02 35.82
CA GLY A 21 17.92 -0.12 35.28
C GLY A 21 17.86 -1.41 34.45
N PRO A 22 16.71 -2.12 34.40
CA PRO A 22 16.58 -3.30 33.59
C PRO A 22 16.86 -2.88 32.13
N VAL A 23 17.97 -3.36 31.58
CA VAL A 23 18.20 -3.35 30.13
C VAL A 23 17.04 -4.17 29.56
N ARG A 24 16.03 -3.46 29.02
CA ARG A 24 14.95 -4.08 28.27
C ARG A 24 15.66 -4.75 27.11
N ALA A 25 15.79 -6.07 27.19
CA ALA A 25 16.29 -6.86 26.07
C ALA A 25 15.46 -6.43 24.87
N GLU A 26 16.10 -5.78 23.91
CA GLU A 26 15.51 -5.45 22.63
C GLU A 26 15.12 -6.81 22.04
N SER A 27 13.84 -7.17 22.17
CA SER A 27 13.34 -8.42 21.63
C SER A 27 13.62 -8.36 20.13
N ALA A 28 14.49 -9.25 19.66
CA ALA A 28 14.83 -9.33 18.24
C ALA A 28 13.55 -9.27 17.43
N SER A 29 13.46 -8.33 16.52
CA SER A 29 12.27 -8.18 15.66
C SER A 29 11.99 -9.54 15.00
N PRO A 30 10.73 -10.04 15.03
CA PRO A 30 10.43 -11.36 14.49
C PRO A 30 10.80 -11.44 13.02
N ARG A 31 11.33 -12.57 12.62
CA ARG A 31 11.65 -12.85 11.20
C ARG A 31 10.37 -13.16 10.45
N VAL A 32 9.82 -12.18 9.78
CA VAL A 32 8.56 -12.29 9.04
C VAL A 32 8.86 -12.62 7.59
N ALA A 33 8.18 -13.62 7.01
CA ALA A 33 8.12 -13.84 5.58
C ALA A 33 6.74 -13.39 5.06
N ALA A 34 6.68 -12.65 3.96
CA ALA A 34 5.42 -12.20 3.38
C ALA A 34 5.27 -12.76 1.95
N LEU A 35 4.25 -13.58 1.72
CA LEU A 35 3.97 -14.14 0.40
C LEU A 35 3.15 -13.18 -0.46
N ASP A 36 2.51 -12.18 0.15
CA ASP A 36 1.72 -11.14 -0.52
C ASP A 36 2.38 -9.77 -0.42
N TRP A 37 2.30 -8.99 -1.49
CA TRP A 37 2.92 -7.66 -1.55
C TRP A 37 2.26 -6.63 -0.65
N THR A 38 0.96 -6.75 -0.45
CA THR A 38 0.18 -5.85 0.42
C THR A 38 0.63 -6.01 1.86
N LEU A 39 0.82 -7.26 2.30
CA LEU A 39 1.30 -7.57 3.65
C LEU A 39 2.79 -7.21 3.82
N ALA A 40 3.60 -7.39 2.76
CA ALA A 40 4.98 -6.93 2.77
C ALA A 40 5.07 -5.40 2.91
N SER A 41 4.24 -4.66 2.17
CA SER A 41 4.13 -3.20 2.25
C SER A 41 3.66 -2.74 3.63
N ALA A 42 2.65 -3.39 4.20
CA ALA A 42 2.15 -3.09 5.55
C ALA A 42 3.25 -3.28 6.63
N CYS A 43 4.04 -4.37 6.53
CA CYS A 43 5.19 -4.56 7.42
C CYS A 43 6.20 -3.42 7.30
N LEU A 44 6.57 -3.04 6.07
CA LEU A 44 7.52 -1.95 5.84
C LEU A 44 7.00 -0.61 6.37
N SER A 45 5.70 -0.34 6.23
CA SER A 45 5.05 0.85 6.79
C SER A 45 5.12 0.91 8.33
N LEU A 46 5.22 -0.25 8.99
CA LEU A 46 5.44 -0.40 10.44
C LEU A 46 6.92 -0.42 10.84
N GLY A 47 7.85 -0.20 9.89
CA GLY A 47 9.28 -0.31 10.14
C GLY A 47 9.78 -1.75 10.29
N ILE A 48 8.99 -2.75 9.89
CA ILE A 48 9.35 -4.17 9.94
C ILE A 48 9.82 -4.59 8.55
N VAL A 49 11.09 -4.96 8.44
CA VAL A 49 11.65 -5.44 7.18
C VAL A 49 11.40 -6.95 7.08
N PRO A 50 10.59 -7.43 6.11
CA PRO A 50 10.40 -8.87 5.92
C PRO A 50 11.72 -9.55 5.59
N ALA A 51 11.95 -10.77 6.14
CA ALA A 51 13.13 -11.57 5.81
C ALA A 51 13.09 -12.07 4.36
N GLY A 52 11.89 -12.27 3.80
CA GLY A 52 11.68 -12.67 2.42
C GLY A 52 10.32 -12.26 1.88
N VAL A 53 10.26 -12.01 0.57
CA VAL A 53 9.05 -11.63 -0.18
C VAL A 53 9.06 -12.34 -1.52
N ALA A 54 7.89 -12.80 -1.98
CA ALA A 54 7.75 -13.39 -3.29
C ALA A 54 7.75 -12.32 -4.40
N GLU A 55 8.35 -12.64 -5.56
CA GLU A 55 8.38 -11.77 -6.76
C GLU A 55 8.91 -10.35 -6.49
N ARG A 56 10.04 -10.22 -5.81
CA ARG A 56 10.65 -8.92 -5.43
C ARG A 56 10.82 -7.94 -6.61
N ARG A 57 11.20 -8.45 -7.80
CA ARG A 57 11.36 -7.58 -8.99
C ARG A 57 10.04 -6.97 -9.43
N LEU A 58 8.96 -7.75 -9.34
CA LEU A 58 7.63 -7.26 -9.68
C LEU A 58 7.10 -6.33 -8.60
N TYR A 59 7.38 -6.60 -7.32
CA TYR A 59 7.10 -5.64 -6.24
C TYR A 59 7.71 -4.27 -6.54
N ALA A 60 8.99 -4.21 -6.89
CA ALA A 60 9.68 -2.97 -7.23
C ALA A 60 9.07 -2.24 -8.45
N ARG A 61 8.43 -2.98 -9.35
CA ARG A 61 7.75 -2.41 -10.53
C ARG A 61 6.36 -1.87 -10.22
N TRP A 62 5.58 -2.59 -9.41
CA TRP A 62 4.15 -2.35 -9.21
C TRP A 62 3.84 -1.59 -7.92
N VAL A 63 4.49 -1.95 -6.81
CA VAL A 63 4.28 -1.30 -5.50
C VAL A 63 5.15 -0.06 -5.39
N ARG A 64 6.47 -0.20 -5.59
CA ARG A 64 7.50 0.84 -5.57
C ARG A 64 7.72 1.51 -4.22
N ASP A 65 6.65 1.87 -3.53
CA ASP A 65 6.70 2.57 -2.26
C ASP A 65 5.73 1.91 -1.26
N PRO A 66 6.24 1.49 -0.08
CA PRO A 66 7.64 1.53 0.36
C PRO A 66 8.55 0.58 -0.45
N ALA A 67 9.80 0.98 -0.68
CA ALA A 67 10.76 0.16 -1.41
C ALA A 67 11.25 -1.02 -0.57
N LEU A 68 11.41 -2.19 -1.20
CA LEU A 68 12.01 -3.35 -0.55
C LEU A 68 13.52 -3.16 -0.38
N PRO A 69 14.07 -3.30 0.85
CA PRO A 69 15.51 -3.34 1.07
C PRO A 69 16.19 -4.48 0.30
N ALA A 70 17.44 -4.27 -0.10
CA ALA A 70 18.22 -5.28 -0.84
C ALA A 70 18.44 -6.59 -0.03
N SER A 71 18.39 -6.51 1.29
CA SER A 71 18.55 -7.65 2.21
C SER A 71 17.37 -8.63 2.22
N VAL A 72 16.20 -8.23 1.70
CA VAL A 72 15.01 -9.09 1.65
C VAL A 72 15.24 -10.22 0.66
N ALA A 73 15.05 -11.48 1.07
CA ALA A 73 15.24 -12.64 0.20
C ALA A 73 14.11 -12.80 -0.83
N GLU A 74 14.44 -13.36 -2.00
CA GLU A 74 13.45 -13.76 -3.00
C GLU A 74 12.84 -15.11 -2.64
N LEU A 75 11.50 -15.19 -2.62
CA LEU A 75 10.76 -16.40 -2.29
C LEU A 75 10.08 -17.08 -3.49
N GLY A 76 10.42 -16.69 -4.72
CA GLY A 76 9.83 -17.23 -5.95
C GLY A 76 8.49 -16.58 -6.29
N LEU A 77 7.61 -17.33 -6.93
CA LEU A 77 6.30 -16.82 -7.39
C LEU A 77 5.31 -16.72 -6.22
N ARG A 78 4.45 -15.70 -6.22
CA ARG A 78 3.35 -15.58 -5.23
C ARG A 78 2.39 -16.78 -5.30
N THR A 79 2.14 -17.29 -6.51
CA THR A 79 1.27 -18.46 -6.73
C THR A 79 1.96 -19.80 -6.44
N ALA A 80 3.30 -19.82 -6.40
CA ALA A 80 4.11 -21.01 -6.15
C ALA A 80 5.41 -20.61 -5.43
N PRO A 81 5.33 -20.25 -4.13
CA PRO A 81 6.50 -19.84 -3.37
C PRO A 81 7.47 -20.98 -3.15
N SER A 82 8.76 -20.67 -3.10
CA SER A 82 9.82 -21.65 -2.79
C SER A 82 9.74 -22.06 -1.33
N LEU A 83 9.19 -23.23 -1.06
CA LEU A 83 9.11 -23.78 0.30
C LEU A 83 10.50 -24.05 0.89
N GLU A 84 11.47 -24.45 0.07
CA GLU A 84 12.86 -24.64 0.48
C GLU A 84 13.50 -23.31 0.88
N GLY A 85 13.37 -22.28 0.04
CA GLY A 85 13.84 -20.93 0.35
C GLY A 85 13.20 -20.39 1.64
N LEU A 86 11.89 -20.60 1.78
CA LEU A 86 11.15 -20.20 2.97
C LEU A 86 11.65 -20.92 4.24
N ALA A 87 11.83 -22.23 4.17
CA ALA A 87 12.38 -23.02 5.29
C ALA A 87 13.80 -22.59 5.65
N GLY A 88 14.65 -22.30 4.63
CA GLY A 88 16.01 -21.79 4.82
C GLY A 88 16.07 -20.45 5.53
N LEU A 89 15.04 -19.61 5.39
CA LEU A 89 14.92 -18.32 6.10
C LEU A 89 14.61 -18.50 7.58
N LYS A 90 14.08 -19.65 8.00
CA LYS A 90 13.63 -19.90 9.39
C LYS A 90 12.77 -18.75 9.91
N PRO A 91 11.63 -18.44 9.27
CA PRO A 91 10.77 -17.37 9.72
C PRO A 91 10.06 -17.75 11.02
N ASP A 92 9.77 -16.76 11.86
CA ASP A 92 8.93 -16.91 13.05
C ASP A 92 7.44 -16.83 12.69
N LEU A 93 7.13 -16.19 11.55
CA LEU A 93 5.77 -15.99 11.06
C LEU A 93 5.76 -15.86 9.53
N ILE A 94 4.76 -16.47 8.91
CA ILE A 94 4.49 -16.34 7.47
C ILE A 94 3.16 -15.59 7.30
N LEU A 95 3.21 -14.44 6.63
CA LEU A 95 2.02 -13.66 6.29
C LEU A 95 1.48 -14.13 4.94
N ILE A 96 0.19 -14.43 4.91
CA ILE A 96 -0.53 -14.93 3.74
C ILE A 96 -1.83 -14.15 3.55
N ASN A 97 -2.34 -14.14 2.32
CA ASN A 97 -3.67 -13.63 2.00
C ASN A 97 -4.67 -14.78 1.75
N ALA A 98 -5.90 -14.44 1.37
CA ALA A 98 -6.95 -15.44 1.10
C ALA A 98 -6.61 -16.39 -0.07
N LEU A 99 -5.80 -15.97 -1.04
CA LEU A 99 -5.39 -16.81 -2.18
C LEU A 99 -4.36 -17.87 -1.77
N ASP A 100 -3.63 -17.62 -0.69
CA ASP A 100 -2.61 -18.53 -0.18
C ASP A 100 -3.19 -19.61 0.77
N GLU A 101 -4.47 -19.50 1.16
CA GLU A 101 -5.11 -20.45 2.09
C GLU A 101 -4.94 -21.94 1.69
N PRO A 102 -5.02 -22.31 0.40
CA PRO A 102 -4.77 -23.70 -0.01
C PRO A 102 -3.33 -24.19 0.29
N LEU A 103 -2.37 -23.27 0.43
CA LEU A 103 -0.99 -23.58 0.75
C LEU A 103 -0.73 -23.68 2.27
N ARG A 104 -1.64 -23.18 3.12
CA ARG A 104 -1.51 -23.10 4.57
C ARG A 104 -0.99 -24.39 5.21
N PRO A 105 -1.54 -25.60 4.92
CA PRO A 105 -1.06 -26.84 5.56
C PRO A 105 0.41 -27.17 5.26
N ARG A 106 0.93 -26.68 4.13
CA ARG A 106 2.34 -26.84 3.74
C ARG A 106 3.22 -25.78 4.41
N LEU A 107 2.74 -24.56 4.51
CA LEU A 107 3.44 -23.42 5.12
C LEU A 107 3.59 -23.62 6.63
N GLU A 108 2.56 -24.13 7.30
CA GLU A 108 2.55 -24.37 8.75
C GLU A 108 3.50 -25.49 9.20
N ARG A 109 4.03 -26.30 8.27
CA ARG A 109 5.15 -27.20 8.56
C ARG A 109 6.49 -26.47 8.68
N ILE A 110 6.56 -25.20 8.23
CA ILE A 110 7.77 -24.38 8.26
C ILE A 110 7.69 -23.40 9.43
N ALA A 111 6.59 -22.64 9.52
CA ALA A 111 6.33 -21.68 10.60
C ALA A 111 4.84 -21.38 10.69
N PRO A 112 4.36 -20.84 11.83
CA PRO A 112 2.98 -20.36 11.96
C PRO A 112 2.60 -19.41 10.84
N THR A 113 1.35 -19.49 10.37
CA THR A 113 0.82 -18.58 9.34
C THR A 113 -0.17 -17.59 9.94
N LEU A 114 -0.21 -16.38 9.40
CA LEU A 114 -1.23 -15.38 9.70
C LEU A 114 -1.85 -14.93 8.38
N SER A 115 -3.16 -15.17 8.26
CA SER A 115 -3.94 -14.71 7.11
C SER A 115 -4.63 -13.38 7.43
N LEU A 116 -4.42 -12.41 6.58
CA LEU A 116 -4.99 -11.07 6.72
C LEU A 116 -5.62 -10.66 5.37
N PRO A 117 -6.86 -11.11 5.11
CA PRO A 117 -7.53 -10.82 3.86
C PRO A 117 -8.01 -9.34 3.83
N ILE A 118 -7.46 -8.57 2.90
CA ILE A 118 -7.89 -7.18 2.65
C ILE A 118 -8.91 -7.13 1.50
N TYR A 119 -8.76 -8.03 0.53
CA TYR A 119 -9.61 -8.11 -0.66
C TYR A 119 -10.47 -9.36 -0.64
N GLY A 120 -11.76 -9.20 -0.96
CA GLY A 120 -12.72 -10.29 -0.95
C GLY A 120 -14.18 -9.82 -0.98
N LEU A 121 -15.06 -10.65 -0.46
CA LEU A 121 -16.50 -10.45 -0.53
C LEU A 121 -17.01 -9.23 0.24
N GLU A 122 -16.28 -8.76 1.25
CA GLU A 122 -16.67 -7.58 2.04
C GLU A 122 -16.60 -6.27 1.24
N ARG A 123 -15.78 -6.21 0.18
CA ARG A 123 -15.71 -5.10 -0.78
C ARG A 123 -15.47 -3.73 -0.12
N ARG A 124 -14.68 -3.69 0.97
CA ARG A 124 -14.28 -2.48 1.72
C ARG A 124 -12.78 -2.48 1.99
N PRO A 125 -11.94 -2.53 0.93
CA PRO A 125 -10.50 -2.80 1.08
C PRO A 125 -9.76 -1.76 1.90
N LEU A 126 -10.12 -0.48 1.84
CA LEU A 126 -9.46 0.54 2.66
C LEU A 126 -9.69 0.30 4.17
N ALA A 127 -10.92 -0.02 4.57
CA ALA A 127 -11.22 -0.31 5.96
C ALA A 127 -10.51 -1.58 6.45
N LEU A 128 -10.51 -2.65 5.63
CA LEU A 128 -9.78 -3.88 5.94
C LEU A 128 -8.27 -3.68 5.99
N ALA A 129 -7.71 -2.80 5.14
CA ALA A 129 -6.30 -2.42 5.19
C ALA A 129 -5.94 -1.69 6.49
N GLN A 130 -6.82 -0.80 6.96
CA GLN A 130 -6.65 -0.11 8.25
C GLN A 130 -6.71 -1.09 9.43
N GLU A 131 -7.65 -2.04 9.40
CA GLU A 131 -7.75 -3.11 10.41
C GLU A 131 -6.50 -4.00 10.40
N CYS A 132 -6.06 -4.43 9.21
CA CYS A 132 -4.84 -5.21 9.02
C CYS A 132 -3.59 -4.51 9.60
N LEU A 133 -3.45 -3.21 9.34
CA LEU A 133 -2.31 -2.44 9.84
C LEU A 133 -2.31 -2.37 11.37
N ARG A 134 -3.49 -2.17 12.01
CA ARG A 134 -3.63 -2.20 13.47
C ARG A 134 -3.34 -3.58 14.04
N ASP A 135 -3.79 -4.65 13.37
CA ASP A 135 -3.55 -6.02 13.81
C ASP A 135 -2.06 -6.37 13.79
N LEU A 136 -1.36 -6.00 12.71
CA LEU A 136 0.08 -6.15 12.63
C LEU A 136 0.79 -5.28 13.68
N GLY A 137 0.34 -4.02 13.87
CA GLY A 137 0.86 -3.12 14.90
C GLY A 137 0.81 -3.76 16.29
N ARG A 138 -0.37 -4.26 16.71
CA ARG A 138 -0.54 -4.95 18.01
C ARG A 138 0.34 -6.18 18.13
N ARG A 139 0.40 -7.00 17.08
CA ARG A 139 1.16 -8.25 17.08
C ARG A 139 2.67 -8.01 17.22
N PHE A 140 3.16 -6.92 16.67
CA PHE A 140 4.59 -6.63 16.63
C PHE A 140 5.03 -5.53 17.60
N GLY A 141 4.12 -5.02 18.46
CA GLY A 141 4.42 -3.90 19.37
C GLY A 141 4.76 -2.61 18.61
N ARG A 142 4.03 -2.35 17.52
CA ARG A 142 4.17 -1.20 16.61
C ARG A 142 2.86 -0.42 16.50
N GLU A 143 2.10 -0.34 17.59
CA GLU A 143 0.80 0.35 17.61
C GLU A 143 0.94 1.84 17.32
N ALA A 144 1.99 2.46 17.86
CA ALA A 144 2.23 3.89 17.64
C ALA A 144 2.55 4.18 16.16
N GLU A 145 3.35 3.32 15.52
CA GLU A 145 3.67 3.42 14.10
C GLU A 145 2.43 3.19 13.24
N ALA A 146 1.59 2.20 13.59
CA ALA A 146 0.35 1.94 12.88
C ALA A 146 -0.60 3.16 12.93
N GLU A 147 -0.83 3.74 14.10
CA GLU A 147 -1.69 4.92 14.23
C GLU A 147 -1.06 6.15 13.54
N ALA A 148 0.27 6.29 13.51
CA ALA A 148 0.94 7.35 12.79
C ALA A 148 0.70 7.25 11.27
N VAL A 149 0.83 6.06 10.69
CA VAL A 149 0.55 5.79 9.26
C VAL A 149 -0.93 6.06 8.93
N LEU A 150 -1.85 5.61 9.79
CA LEU A 150 -3.28 5.86 9.63
C LEU A 150 -3.61 7.35 9.67
N ALA A 151 -3.06 8.07 10.66
CA ALA A 151 -3.26 9.51 10.80
C ALA A 151 -2.70 10.30 9.61
N GLU A 152 -1.57 9.87 9.05
CA GLU A 152 -0.99 10.49 7.86
C GLU A 152 -1.87 10.29 6.63
N ALA A 153 -2.39 9.07 6.41
CA ALA A 153 -3.32 8.80 5.33
C ALA A 153 -4.61 9.64 5.44
N GLU A 154 -5.17 9.75 6.64
CA GLU A 154 -6.35 10.59 6.89
C GLU A 154 -6.09 12.07 6.61
N ARG A 155 -4.91 12.59 6.99
CA ARG A 155 -4.52 13.97 6.65
C ARG A 155 -4.41 14.17 5.14
N SER A 156 -3.84 13.22 4.43
CA SER A 156 -3.73 13.25 2.96
C SER A 156 -5.12 13.27 2.30
N PHE A 157 -6.03 12.40 2.73
CA PHE A 157 -7.40 12.37 2.21
C PHE A 157 -8.14 13.70 2.49
N ALA A 158 -8.06 14.21 3.71
CA ALA A 158 -8.69 15.48 4.08
C ALA A 158 -8.13 16.66 3.29
N HIS A 159 -6.80 16.70 3.10
CA HIS A 159 -6.13 17.72 2.29
C HIS A 159 -6.62 17.65 0.83
N GLY A 160 -6.62 16.46 0.24
CA GLY A 160 -7.10 16.25 -1.14
C GLY A 160 -8.57 16.63 -1.30
N ALA A 161 -9.44 16.21 -0.38
CA ALA A 161 -10.86 16.56 -0.40
C ALA A 161 -11.08 18.08 -0.34
N THR A 162 -10.33 18.78 0.53
CA THR A 162 -10.38 20.24 0.65
C THR A 162 -9.89 20.92 -0.62
N ALA A 163 -8.76 20.47 -1.17
CA ALA A 163 -8.19 21.04 -2.39
C ALA A 163 -9.12 20.88 -3.60
N LEU A 164 -9.88 19.79 -3.64
CA LEU A 164 -10.81 19.48 -4.73
C LEU A 164 -12.24 20.01 -4.51
N ALA A 165 -12.56 20.57 -3.34
CA ALA A 165 -13.91 20.99 -2.99
C ALA A 165 -14.50 22.06 -3.93
N GLY A 166 -13.65 22.92 -4.53
CA GLY A 166 -14.03 23.96 -5.49
C GLY A 166 -13.99 23.51 -6.95
N THR A 167 -13.70 22.24 -7.25
CA THR A 167 -13.63 21.74 -8.62
C THR A 167 -14.94 21.14 -9.08
N ALA A 168 -15.17 21.10 -10.42
CA ALA A 168 -16.32 20.36 -10.96
C ALA A 168 -16.23 18.89 -10.56
N ARG A 169 -17.26 18.37 -9.90
CA ARG A 169 -17.33 16.96 -9.45
C ARG A 169 -17.65 16.04 -10.62
N ARG A 170 -16.78 16.04 -11.63
CA ARG A 170 -16.89 15.07 -12.72
C ARG A 170 -16.58 13.68 -12.19
N PRO A 171 -17.35 12.65 -12.58
CA PRO A 171 -17.03 11.28 -12.21
C PRO A 171 -15.63 10.89 -12.70
N VAL A 172 -14.89 10.12 -11.89
CA VAL A 172 -13.54 9.68 -12.19
C VAL A 172 -13.56 8.17 -12.47
N VAL A 173 -13.01 7.77 -13.61
CA VAL A 173 -12.80 6.36 -13.96
C VAL A 173 -11.32 6.05 -13.86
N VAL A 174 -10.96 5.17 -12.92
CA VAL A 174 -9.59 4.70 -12.74
C VAL A 174 -9.43 3.35 -13.39
N PHE A 175 -8.38 3.17 -14.18
CA PHE A 175 -8.10 1.91 -14.87
C PHE A 175 -6.60 1.71 -15.13
N ALA A 176 -6.22 0.49 -15.46
CA ALA A 176 -4.93 0.13 -16.03
C ALA A 176 -5.12 -0.49 -17.40
N PHE A 177 -4.19 -0.25 -18.32
CA PHE A 177 -4.15 -0.97 -19.58
C PHE A 177 -3.60 -2.38 -19.37
N GLU A 178 -4.32 -3.41 -19.85
CA GLU A 178 -3.81 -4.77 -19.94
C GLU A 178 -3.05 -4.96 -21.25
N ASP A 179 -3.58 -4.39 -22.31
CA ASP A 179 -3.01 -4.32 -23.67
C ASP A 179 -3.64 -3.15 -24.46
N ALA A 180 -3.40 -3.07 -25.77
CA ALA A 180 -3.98 -2.05 -26.65
C ALA A 180 -5.52 -2.11 -26.80
N ARG A 181 -6.17 -3.19 -26.38
CA ARG A 181 -7.60 -3.43 -26.55
C ARG A 181 -8.37 -3.58 -25.26
N HIS A 182 -7.69 -3.94 -24.17
CA HIS A 182 -8.32 -4.26 -22.89
C HIS A 182 -7.79 -3.38 -21.77
N ILE A 183 -8.71 -3.03 -20.90
CA ILE A 183 -8.45 -2.28 -19.68
C ILE A 183 -9.00 -3.04 -18.48
N ARG A 184 -8.31 -2.93 -17.36
CA ARG A 184 -8.82 -3.32 -16.05
C ARG A 184 -9.32 -2.07 -15.35
N VAL A 185 -10.64 -1.96 -15.22
CA VAL A 185 -11.27 -0.84 -14.51
C VAL A 185 -11.35 -1.16 -13.02
N TYR A 186 -11.15 -0.15 -12.20
CA TYR A 186 -11.27 -0.18 -10.75
C TYR A 186 -12.55 0.55 -10.34
N GLY A 187 -13.58 -0.22 -9.99
CA GLY A 187 -14.89 0.29 -9.58
C GLY A 187 -15.20 -0.03 -8.12
N VAL A 188 -16.48 -0.12 -7.79
CA VAL A 188 -16.95 -0.37 -6.42
C VAL A 188 -16.31 -1.62 -5.83
N GLY A 189 -15.76 -1.50 -4.61
CA GLY A 189 -15.02 -2.55 -3.92
C GLY A 189 -13.52 -2.58 -4.23
N SER A 190 -13.00 -1.62 -5.01
CA SER A 190 -11.56 -1.41 -5.18
C SER A 190 -11.02 -0.35 -4.21
N LEU A 191 -9.72 -0.43 -3.91
CA LEU A 191 -9.04 0.58 -3.09
C LEU A 191 -9.16 1.99 -3.67
N PHE A 192 -9.03 2.10 -5.00
CA PHE A 192 -9.14 3.39 -5.67
C PHE A 192 -10.54 4.00 -5.56
N ALA A 193 -11.60 3.18 -5.65
CA ALA A 193 -12.96 3.67 -5.45
C ALA A 193 -13.20 4.14 -4.01
N ASP A 194 -12.66 3.45 -3.01
CA ASP A 194 -12.73 3.88 -1.61
C ASP A 194 -12.03 5.24 -1.43
N VAL A 195 -10.84 5.40 -2.03
CA VAL A 195 -10.10 6.68 -2.00
C VAL A 195 -10.84 7.80 -2.73
N LEU A 196 -11.44 7.52 -3.90
CA LEU A 196 -12.29 8.52 -4.57
C LEU A 196 -13.41 9.01 -3.65
N GLY A 197 -14.07 8.09 -2.92
CA GLY A 197 -15.07 8.45 -1.91
C GLY A 197 -14.51 9.35 -0.80
N ARG A 198 -13.29 9.07 -0.31
CA ARG A 198 -12.60 9.91 0.70
C ARG A 198 -12.25 11.32 0.18
N LEU A 199 -11.98 11.43 -1.12
CA LEU A 199 -11.73 12.72 -1.79
C LEU A 199 -13.01 13.46 -2.19
N GLY A 200 -14.18 12.88 -1.96
CA GLY A 200 -15.48 13.45 -2.36
C GLY A 200 -15.74 13.39 -3.86
N LEU A 201 -15.06 12.48 -4.57
CA LEU A 201 -15.18 12.30 -6.02
C LEU A 201 -16.09 11.12 -6.33
N PRO A 202 -17.08 11.24 -7.23
CA PRO A 202 -17.88 10.11 -7.66
C PRO A 202 -17.07 9.17 -8.56
N SER A 203 -17.24 7.85 -8.36
CA SER A 203 -16.71 6.85 -9.30
C SER A 203 -17.53 6.90 -10.59
N GLY A 204 -16.84 6.95 -11.72
CA GLY A 204 -17.49 6.98 -13.04
C GLY A 204 -17.81 5.59 -13.61
N TRP A 205 -17.33 4.52 -12.98
CA TRP A 205 -17.64 3.16 -13.41
C TRP A 205 -18.89 2.65 -12.69
N THR A 206 -19.97 2.40 -13.44
CA THR A 206 -21.25 1.90 -12.92
C THR A 206 -21.50 0.43 -13.25
N GLY A 207 -20.62 -0.20 -14.04
CA GLY A 207 -20.70 -1.61 -14.40
C GLY A 207 -20.37 -2.54 -13.21
N PRO A 208 -20.69 -3.83 -13.33
CA PRO A 208 -20.36 -4.82 -12.30
C PRO A 208 -18.85 -4.95 -12.12
N THR A 209 -18.44 -5.32 -10.92
CA THR A 209 -17.06 -5.60 -10.55
C THR A 209 -16.94 -6.91 -9.80
N SER A 210 -15.78 -7.55 -9.89
CA SER A 210 -15.41 -8.75 -9.12
C SER A 210 -15.44 -8.45 -7.62
N PRO A 211 -15.29 -9.46 -6.73
CA PRO A 211 -15.08 -9.25 -5.30
C PRO A 211 -13.88 -8.36 -4.96
N TRP A 212 -12.93 -8.21 -5.87
CA TRP A 212 -11.78 -7.31 -5.72
C TRP A 212 -11.99 -5.91 -6.29
N GLY A 213 -13.23 -5.57 -6.65
CA GLY A 213 -13.58 -4.25 -7.17
C GLY A 213 -13.07 -3.98 -8.59
N THR A 214 -12.79 -5.01 -9.38
CA THR A 214 -12.25 -4.86 -10.75
C THR A 214 -13.17 -5.44 -11.81
N ALA A 215 -13.12 -4.87 -13.01
CA ALA A 215 -13.74 -5.42 -14.21
C ALA A 215 -12.73 -5.39 -15.38
N LEU A 216 -12.67 -6.46 -16.16
CA LEU A 216 -11.98 -6.44 -17.44
C LEU A 216 -12.97 -5.97 -18.51
N ALA A 217 -12.60 -4.97 -19.30
CA ALA A 217 -13.43 -4.39 -20.32
C ALA A 217 -12.61 -4.11 -21.59
N GLY A 218 -13.27 -4.06 -22.74
CA GLY A 218 -12.66 -3.55 -23.95
C GLY A 218 -12.46 -2.02 -23.85
N ILE A 219 -11.51 -1.50 -24.60
CA ILE A 219 -11.20 -0.07 -24.60
C ILE A 219 -12.39 0.79 -25.06
N GLU A 220 -13.29 0.22 -25.87
CA GLU A 220 -14.52 0.87 -26.30
C GLU A 220 -15.49 1.20 -25.15
N ALA A 221 -15.39 0.48 -24.02
CA ALA A 221 -16.17 0.82 -22.82
C ALA A 221 -15.88 2.24 -22.32
N VAL A 222 -14.68 2.77 -22.57
CA VAL A 222 -14.30 4.15 -22.28
C VAL A 222 -15.13 5.14 -23.11
N ALA A 223 -15.54 4.75 -24.31
CA ALA A 223 -16.35 5.62 -25.17
C ALA A 223 -17.72 5.97 -24.56
N ALA A 224 -18.29 5.04 -23.78
CA ALA A 224 -19.57 5.24 -23.09
C ALA A 224 -19.45 6.15 -21.84
N LEU A 225 -18.25 6.54 -21.43
CA LEU A 225 -17.95 7.29 -20.23
C LEU A 225 -17.81 8.81 -20.50
N ALA A 226 -18.60 9.33 -21.43
CA ALA A 226 -18.60 10.76 -21.76
C ALA A 226 -18.81 11.62 -20.49
N GLY A 227 -18.07 12.72 -20.38
CA GLY A 227 -18.15 13.61 -19.21
C GLY A 227 -17.38 13.14 -17.97
N THR A 228 -16.73 11.98 -18.01
CA THR A 228 -15.86 11.51 -16.92
C THR A 228 -14.43 11.99 -17.08
N VAL A 229 -13.66 11.97 -16.00
CA VAL A 229 -12.21 12.10 -16.02
C VAL A 229 -11.60 10.70 -16.09
N LEU A 230 -10.77 10.46 -17.10
CA LEU A 230 -10.09 9.19 -17.30
C LEU A 230 -8.73 9.21 -16.64
N VAL A 231 -8.46 8.24 -15.77
CA VAL A 231 -7.21 8.11 -15.03
C VAL A 231 -6.60 6.73 -15.27
N ALA A 232 -5.51 6.67 -16.03
CA ALA A 232 -4.73 5.47 -16.23
C ALA A 232 -3.63 5.38 -15.18
N VAL A 233 -3.52 4.23 -14.50
CA VAL A 233 -2.40 3.94 -13.59
C VAL A 233 -1.36 3.11 -14.33
N GLU A 234 -0.11 3.57 -14.30
CA GLU A 234 1.02 2.86 -14.90
C GLU A 234 1.31 1.52 -14.20
N PRO A 235 2.00 0.59 -14.88
CA PRO A 235 2.67 0.73 -16.19
C PRO A 235 1.70 0.55 -17.35
N ILE A 236 1.86 1.38 -18.38
CA ILE A 236 1.13 1.22 -19.65
C ILE A 236 1.95 0.28 -20.55
N PRO A 237 1.36 -0.83 -21.09
CA PRO A 237 2.01 -1.72 -22.03
C PRO A 237 2.47 -0.99 -23.31
N THR A 238 3.50 -1.53 -23.97
CA THR A 238 4.10 -0.89 -25.15
C THR A 238 3.11 -0.74 -26.31
N ASP A 239 2.29 -1.74 -26.56
CA ASP A 239 1.24 -1.74 -27.58
C ASP A 239 0.13 -0.72 -27.25
N ALA A 240 -0.26 -0.60 -25.99
CA ALA A 240 -1.20 0.43 -25.53
C ALA A 240 -0.61 1.85 -25.68
N ARG A 241 0.68 2.04 -25.40
CA ARG A 241 1.36 3.33 -25.67
C ARG A 241 1.34 3.69 -27.15
N ALA A 242 1.62 2.71 -28.02
CA ALA A 242 1.57 2.91 -29.46
C ALA A 242 0.15 3.28 -29.92
N MET A 243 -0.87 2.61 -29.40
CA MET A 243 -2.28 2.92 -29.67
C MET A 243 -2.66 4.35 -29.20
N LEU A 244 -2.21 4.76 -28.02
CA LEU A 244 -2.46 6.11 -27.49
C LEU A 244 -1.78 7.21 -28.31
N ALA A 245 -0.60 6.95 -28.87
CA ALA A 245 0.16 7.90 -29.70
C ALA A 245 -0.29 7.95 -31.17
N GLY A 246 -1.09 6.99 -31.61
CA GLY A 246 -1.57 6.89 -33.00
C GLY A 246 -2.81 7.76 -33.27
N ASP A 247 -3.11 7.95 -34.56
CA ASP A 247 -4.28 8.71 -35.03
C ASP A 247 -5.57 7.87 -35.10
N GLY A 248 -5.53 6.66 -34.55
CA GLY A 248 -6.57 5.63 -34.73
C GLY A 248 -7.70 5.67 -33.72
N LEU A 249 -7.86 4.56 -32.98
CA LEU A 249 -9.02 4.31 -32.13
C LEU A 249 -9.15 5.33 -30.98
N TRP A 250 -8.06 5.60 -30.25
CA TRP A 250 -8.13 6.43 -29.04
C TRP A 250 -8.66 7.85 -29.28
N PRO A 251 -8.14 8.63 -30.26
CA PRO A 251 -8.66 9.97 -30.54
C PRO A 251 -10.13 9.96 -31.04
N SER A 252 -10.62 8.84 -31.55
CA SER A 252 -12.01 8.70 -32.03
C SER A 252 -13.00 8.49 -30.90
N LEU A 253 -12.58 8.07 -29.71
CA LEU A 253 -13.45 7.85 -28.56
C LEU A 253 -13.97 9.17 -28.00
N SER A 254 -15.27 9.24 -27.72
CA SER A 254 -15.94 10.46 -27.23
C SER A 254 -15.38 10.93 -25.88
N ALA A 255 -15.00 10.00 -25.02
CA ALA A 255 -14.41 10.29 -23.72
C ALA A 255 -13.02 10.93 -23.83
N SER A 256 -12.21 10.56 -24.83
CA SER A 256 -10.90 11.17 -25.09
C SER A 256 -11.00 12.60 -25.60
N ARG A 257 -12.10 12.94 -26.28
CA ARG A 257 -12.37 14.30 -26.81
C ARG A 257 -12.87 15.27 -25.76
N SER A 258 -13.46 14.79 -24.67
CA SER A 258 -14.07 15.61 -23.61
C SER A 258 -13.13 15.88 -22.43
N GLY A 259 -11.95 15.32 -22.42
CA GLY A 259 -10.98 15.53 -21.33
C GLY A 259 -9.68 14.77 -21.55
N ALA A 260 -8.59 15.27 -21.00
CA ALA A 260 -7.29 14.63 -21.05
C ALA A 260 -7.33 13.28 -20.27
N LEU A 261 -6.71 12.26 -20.85
CA LEU A 261 -6.31 11.08 -20.11
C LEU A 261 -5.21 11.49 -19.12
N LEU A 262 -5.49 11.36 -17.84
CA LEU A 262 -4.48 11.52 -16.80
C LEU A 262 -3.74 10.21 -16.65
N THR A 263 -2.42 10.29 -16.58
CA THR A 263 -1.58 9.12 -16.30
C THR A 263 -0.91 9.31 -14.96
N LEU A 264 -1.11 8.37 -14.05
CA LEU A 264 -0.46 8.36 -12.74
C LEU A 264 0.68 7.34 -12.73
N PRO A 265 1.78 7.64 -12.02
CA PRO A 265 2.81 6.65 -11.74
C PRO A 265 2.23 5.38 -11.11
N PRO A 266 2.96 4.25 -11.12
CA PRO A 266 2.48 3.00 -10.54
C PRO A 266 2.06 3.16 -9.08
N VAL A 267 0.85 2.66 -8.79
CA VAL A 267 0.30 2.47 -7.46
C VAL A 267 -0.31 1.07 -7.43
N TRP A 268 0.06 0.28 -6.43
CA TRP A 268 -0.48 -1.08 -6.30
C TRP A 268 -1.98 -1.04 -6.00
N ALA A 269 -2.79 -1.45 -6.97
CA ALA A 269 -4.25 -1.38 -6.88
C ALA A 269 -4.84 -2.30 -5.80
N TYR A 270 -4.09 -3.33 -5.41
CA TYR A 270 -4.43 -4.24 -4.31
C TYR A 270 -3.57 -3.94 -3.07
N GLY A 271 -3.15 -2.68 -2.89
CA GLY A 271 -2.29 -2.23 -1.81
C GLY A 271 -3.03 -2.06 -0.48
N GLU A 272 -2.28 -1.57 0.49
CA GLU A 272 -2.74 -1.24 1.83
C GLU A 272 -2.90 0.29 2.00
N VAL A 273 -2.93 0.78 3.23
CA VAL A 273 -3.13 2.21 3.57
C VAL A 273 -2.12 3.14 2.90
N GLY A 274 -0.85 2.71 2.80
CA GLY A 274 0.20 3.49 2.12
C GLY A 274 -0.08 3.66 0.62
N ALA A 275 -0.56 2.60 -0.04
CA ALA A 275 -0.95 2.67 -1.44
C ALA A 275 -2.19 3.57 -1.64
N ALA A 276 -3.16 3.52 -0.73
CA ALA A 276 -4.32 4.41 -0.74
C ALA A 276 -3.90 5.88 -0.61
N ARG A 277 -3.04 6.19 0.35
CA ARG A 277 -2.47 7.53 0.54
C ARG A 277 -1.73 7.99 -0.72
N ARG A 278 -0.80 7.16 -1.22
CA ARG A 278 -0.05 7.46 -2.44
C ARG A 278 -0.95 7.76 -3.63
N PHE A 279 -2.05 7.01 -3.78
CA PHE A 279 -3.02 7.28 -4.85
C PHE A 279 -3.67 8.65 -4.69
N ALA A 280 -4.09 9.03 -3.48
CA ALA A 280 -4.65 10.35 -3.20
C ALA A 280 -3.66 11.47 -3.47
N ASP A 281 -2.39 11.31 -3.03
CA ASP A 281 -1.31 12.28 -3.19
C ASP A 281 -0.94 12.51 -4.67
N LEU A 282 -1.06 11.49 -5.51
CA LEU A 282 -0.81 11.59 -6.95
C LEU A 282 -2.02 12.12 -7.71
N LEU A 283 -3.23 11.67 -7.36
CA LEU A 283 -4.44 12.03 -8.08
C LEU A 283 -4.83 13.49 -7.87
N THR A 284 -4.73 13.98 -6.64
CA THR A 284 -5.15 15.36 -6.29
C THR A 284 -4.46 16.43 -7.14
N PRO A 285 -3.11 16.51 -7.20
CA PRO A 285 -2.45 17.50 -8.04
C PRO A 285 -2.67 17.27 -9.54
N ALA A 286 -2.82 16.00 -9.98
CA ALA A 286 -3.11 15.70 -11.37
C ALA A 286 -4.46 16.27 -11.81
N LEU A 287 -5.50 16.12 -10.99
CA LEU A 287 -6.82 16.70 -11.27
C LEU A 287 -6.80 18.24 -11.26
N LEU A 288 -6.11 18.85 -10.32
CA LEU A 288 -5.96 20.30 -10.24
C LEU A 288 -5.23 20.88 -11.47
N SER A 289 -4.16 20.21 -11.90
CA SER A 289 -3.34 20.64 -13.06
C SER A 289 -4.08 20.48 -14.39
N ALA A 290 -4.91 19.46 -14.52
CA ALA A 290 -5.71 19.22 -15.73
C ALA A 290 -6.82 20.25 -15.95
N GLY A 291 -6.94 21.26 -15.10
CA GLY A 291 -7.97 22.28 -15.24
C GLY A 291 -9.37 21.72 -15.16
N VAL A 292 -9.61 20.71 -14.31
CA VAL A 292 -10.95 20.27 -13.93
C VAL A 292 -11.59 21.40 -13.12
N ARG A 293 -11.48 22.61 -13.68
CA ARG A 293 -12.09 23.84 -13.17
C ARG A 293 -13.50 23.94 -13.72
N HIS A 294 -14.36 24.52 -12.95
CA HIS A 294 -15.74 24.80 -13.30
C HIS A 294 -15.89 25.27 -14.73
N ALA A 295 -16.77 24.61 -15.51
CA ALA A 295 -17.55 25.36 -16.48
C ALA A 295 -18.47 26.26 -15.65
N SER A 296 -18.15 27.54 -15.59
CA SER A 296 -19.03 28.60 -15.09
C SER A 296 -20.27 28.70 -15.96
#